data_cb98f3186c5ada8d5de700972fc2a150
#
_entry.id   cb98f3186c5ada8d5de700972fc2a150
#
_cell.length_a   1.000
_cell.length_b   1.000
_cell.length_c   1.000
_cell.angle_alpha   90.00
_cell.angle_beta   90.00
_cell.angle_gamma   90.00
#
_symmetry.space_group_name_H-M   'P 1'
#
loop_
_entity.id
_entity.type
_entity.pdbx_description
1 polymer ?
#
loop_
_entity_poly.entity_id
_entity_poly.type
_entity_poly.pdbx_seq_one_letter_code
_entity_poly.pdbx_strand_id
1 'polypeptide(L)'
;MKIGIDIVEISRFSRMRDPEAFAKRVFTRGEREYFSKKKNCYESMAGFYAAKEAFSKYMGSGMRGFGWKDIEVVHDDLGKPELHFLEKPMEVELSISHSDTVAVAVVCGEGEPLGGVYAEEIKAYRALLPKRFDAMHKGDCGRLFLLAGSVGMTGAAALCAEAAMRTGSGLVTVGTPAPAQPVLAAKLTEAMTLPICEEDADLALSQIKEQIEKSDAVGIGPGLGRTGAVLSALQIALKSGKPLVIDADGLNALAEHIDILEEEHGTVVLTPHPGEMSRLCGKPSEEIQERRAEIAAEFAKQYQVT
;
A
#
# COMPACT_ATOMS: atom_id res chain seq x y z
N MET A 1 14.41 -26.84 -4.19
CA MET A 1 15.37 -25.94 -4.89
C MET A 1 14.62 -25.05 -5.86
N LYS A 2 14.81 -23.73 -5.78
CA LYS A 2 14.31 -22.73 -6.74
C LYS A 2 15.50 -22.16 -7.51
N ILE A 3 15.26 -21.72 -8.75
CA ILE A 3 16.31 -21.19 -9.62
C ILE A 3 15.77 -19.95 -10.32
N GLY A 4 16.60 -18.91 -10.36
CA GLY A 4 16.43 -17.75 -11.23
C GLY A 4 17.63 -17.62 -12.14
N ILE A 5 17.41 -17.33 -13.40
CA ILE A 5 18.46 -17.13 -14.39
C ILE A 5 18.15 -15.91 -15.25
N ASP A 6 19.19 -15.14 -15.55
CA ASP A 6 19.10 -14.04 -16.50
C ASP A 6 20.34 -13.93 -17.38
N ILE A 7 20.16 -13.39 -18.59
CA ILE A 7 21.20 -13.14 -19.58
C ILE A 7 21.05 -11.72 -20.13
N VAL A 8 22.16 -11.00 -20.19
CA VAL A 8 22.17 -9.57 -20.55
C VAL A 8 23.29 -9.29 -21.55
N GLU A 9 22.99 -8.59 -22.64
CA GLU A 9 23.97 -8.09 -23.58
C GLU A 9 24.81 -6.96 -22.98
N ILE A 10 26.14 -7.10 -22.96
CA ILE A 10 27.08 -6.10 -22.43
C ILE A 10 26.98 -4.78 -23.21
N SER A 11 26.76 -4.88 -24.53
CA SER A 11 26.63 -3.71 -25.42
C SER A 11 25.44 -2.81 -25.07
N ARG A 12 24.45 -3.34 -24.35
CA ARG A 12 23.31 -2.54 -23.83
C ARG A 12 23.78 -1.37 -22.95
N PHE A 13 24.79 -1.59 -22.14
CA PHE A 13 25.30 -0.58 -21.22
C PHE A 13 26.21 0.44 -21.90
N SER A 14 27.06 0.00 -22.81
CA SER A 14 27.96 0.90 -23.57
C SER A 14 27.23 1.79 -24.57
N ARG A 15 26.02 1.40 -25.03
CA ARG A 15 25.18 2.16 -25.98
C ARG A 15 24.13 3.04 -25.31
N MET A 16 24.03 3.02 -23.98
CA MET A 16 23.09 3.87 -23.24
C MET A 16 23.43 5.35 -23.44
N ARG A 17 22.42 6.17 -23.57
CA ARG A 17 22.56 7.63 -23.66
C ARG A 17 23.16 8.23 -22.38
N ASP A 18 22.80 7.67 -21.21
CA ASP A 18 23.28 8.10 -19.91
C ASP A 18 23.50 6.86 -18.99
N PRO A 19 24.67 6.19 -19.13
CA PRO A 19 25.00 5.04 -18.29
C PRO A 19 25.14 5.39 -16.81
N GLU A 20 25.55 6.62 -16.50
CA GLU A 20 25.74 7.06 -15.11
C GLU A 20 24.42 7.25 -14.37
N ALA A 21 23.45 7.89 -14.99
CA ALA A 21 22.10 8.04 -14.42
C ALA A 21 21.43 6.66 -14.23
N PHE A 22 21.63 5.76 -15.19
CA PHE A 22 21.18 4.37 -15.05
C PHE A 22 21.85 3.70 -13.85
N ALA A 23 23.17 3.78 -13.74
CA ALA A 23 23.90 3.18 -12.63
C ALA A 23 23.47 3.74 -11.27
N LYS A 24 23.24 5.05 -11.17
CA LYS A 24 22.72 5.67 -9.94
C LYS A 24 21.32 5.17 -9.56
N ARG A 25 20.49 4.79 -10.52
CA ARG A 25 19.13 4.28 -10.28
C ARG A 25 19.11 2.82 -9.87
N VAL A 26 19.95 2.00 -10.47
CA VAL A 26 19.90 0.52 -10.38
C VAL A 26 20.87 -0.04 -9.36
N PHE A 27 22.06 0.52 -9.24
CA PHE A 27 23.13 -0.03 -8.43
C PHE A 27 23.33 0.72 -7.13
N THR A 28 23.68 -0.03 -6.07
CA THR A 28 24.04 0.53 -4.76
C THR A 28 25.31 1.38 -4.86
N ARG A 29 25.64 2.09 -3.79
CA ARG A 29 26.89 2.85 -3.73
C ARG A 29 28.10 1.91 -3.80
N GLY A 30 28.06 0.78 -3.05
CA GLY A 30 29.14 -0.21 -3.04
C GLY A 30 29.39 -0.82 -4.40
N GLU A 31 28.33 -1.20 -5.13
CA GLU A 31 28.46 -1.75 -6.49
C GLU A 31 29.07 -0.73 -7.46
N ARG A 32 28.67 0.54 -7.39
CA ARG A 32 29.25 1.59 -8.24
C ARG A 32 30.71 1.86 -7.92
N GLU A 33 31.11 1.81 -6.67
CA GLU A 33 32.51 1.89 -6.25
C GLU A 33 33.32 0.68 -6.75
N TYR A 34 32.72 -0.51 -6.78
CA TYR A 34 33.33 -1.69 -7.38
C TYR A 34 33.57 -1.51 -8.89
N PHE A 35 32.57 -1.00 -9.63
CA PHE A 35 32.71 -0.77 -11.07
C PHE A 35 33.79 0.25 -11.40
N SER A 36 33.94 1.32 -10.61
CA SER A 36 34.94 2.38 -10.83
C SER A 36 36.38 1.87 -10.79
N LYS A 37 36.63 0.71 -10.15
CA LYS A 37 37.94 0.08 -10.04
C LYS A 37 38.23 -0.90 -11.20
N LYS A 38 37.27 -1.15 -12.08
CA LYS A 38 37.38 -2.11 -13.17
C LYS A 38 37.77 -1.43 -14.47
N LYS A 39 38.68 -2.07 -15.26
CA LYS A 39 39.12 -1.60 -16.57
C LYS A 39 37.95 -1.54 -17.57
N ASN A 40 37.09 -2.55 -17.57
CA ASN A 40 35.83 -2.59 -18.33
C ASN A 40 34.64 -2.67 -17.33
N CYS A 41 34.05 -1.53 -16.99
CA CYS A 41 32.95 -1.49 -16.05
C CYS A 41 31.65 -2.08 -16.61
N TYR A 42 31.46 -2.11 -17.92
CA TYR A 42 30.24 -2.59 -18.56
C TYR A 42 30.01 -4.08 -18.40
N GLU A 43 31.09 -4.89 -18.41
CA GLU A 43 31.01 -6.33 -18.11
C GLU A 43 30.49 -6.56 -16.69
N SER A 44 31.07 -5.86 -15.73
CA SER A 44 30.62 -5.94 -14.32
C SER A 44 29.19 -5.42 -14.14
N MET A 45 28.84 -4.31 -14.79
CA MET A 45 27.47 -3.79 -14.76
C MET A 45 26.46 -4.79 -15.33
N ALA A 46 26.80 -5.44 -16.45
CA ALA A 46 25.94 -6.45 -17.06
C ALA A 46 25.77 -7.68 -16.16
N GLY A 47 26.88 -8.16 -15.57
CA GLY A 47 26.83 -9.29 -14.63
C GLY A 47 26.02 -9.01 -13.37
N PHE A 48 26.19 -7.85 -12.78
CA PHE A 48 25.43 -7.47 -11.58
C PHE A 48 23.95 -7.20 -11.90
N TYR A 49 23.66 -6.61 -13.05
CA TYR A 49 22.30 -6.45 -13.53
C TYR A 49 21.64 -7.81 -13.75
N ALA A 50 22.30 -8.72 -14.42
CA ALA A 50 21.83 -10.10 -14.61
C ALA A 50 21.60 -10.81 -13.26
N ALA A 51 22.49 -10.61 -12.27
CA ALA A 51 22.32 -11.18 -10.94
C ALA A 51 21.05 -10.65 -10.21
N LYS A 52 20.79 -9.34 -10.30
CA LYS A 52 19.56 -8.74 -9.72
C LYS A 52 18.29 -9.23 -10.42
N GLU A 53 18.30 -9.35 -11.74
CA GLU A 53 17.18 -9.94 -12.50
C GLU A 53 17.03 -11.44 -12.19
N ALA A 54 18.11 -12.20 -12.12
CA ALA A 54 18.08 -13.61 -11.74
C ALA A 54 17.50 -13.77 -10.32
N PHE A 55 17.90 -12.92 -9.38
CA PHE A 55 17.32 -12.91 -8.03
C PHE A 55 15.83 -12.60 -8.06
N SER A 56 15.38 -11.61 -8.83
CA SER A 56 13.96 -11.28 -8.95
C SER A 56 13.12 -12.44 -9.48
N LYS A 57 13.68 -13.23 -10.41
CA LYS A 57 13.07 -14.46 -10.94
C LYS A 57 13.07 -15.60 -9.91
N TYR A 58 14.16 -15.74 -9.15
CA TYR A 58 14.26 -16.68 -8.04
C TYR A 58 13.18 -16.37 -6.98
N MET A 59 12.93 -15.08 -6.68
CA MET A 59 11.86 -14.63 -5.78
C MET A 59 10.46 -14.99 -6.29
N GLY A 60 10.29 -15.12 -7.60
CA GLY A 60 9.01 -15.46 -8.23
C GLY A 60 8.02 -14.29 -8.35
N SER A 61 8.34 -13.14 -7.77
CA SER A 61 7.50 -11.92 -7.81
C SER A 61 7.94 -10.91 -8.87
N GLY A 62 9.08 -11.15 -9.55
CA GLY A 62 9.76 -10.11 -10.28
C GLY A 62 10.20 -8.99 -9.32
N MET A 63 10.28 -7.76 -9.81
CA MET A 63 10.64 -6.57 -9.01
C MET A 63 9.44 -5.98 -8.23
N ARG A 64 8.44 -6.78 -7.87
CA ARG A 64 7.28 -6.32 -7.10
C ARG A 64 7.60 -6.36 -5.61
N GLY A 65 7.36 -5.22 -4.93
CA GLY A 65 7.54 -5.11 -3.48
C GLY A 65 8.95 -4.72 -3.03
N PHE A 66 9.90 -4.60 -3.94
CA PHE A 66 11.27 -4.12 -3.65
C PHE A 66 11.89 -3.44 -4.88
N GLY A 67 12.93 -2.65 -4.65
CA GLY A 67 13.63 -1.90 -5.68
C GLY A 67 15.00 -2.50 -6.03
N TRP A 68 15.60 -2.01 -7.09
CA TRP A 68 16.93 -2.44 -7.57
C TRP A 68 18.03 -2.33 -6.52
N LYS A 69 17.96 -1.33 -5.62
CA LYS A 69 18.99 -1.08 -4.61
C LYS A 69 18.79 -1.89 -3.33
N ASP A 70 17.62 -2.53 -3.19
CA ASP A 70 17.37 -3.47 -2.11
C ASP A 70 18.12 -4.79 -2.32
N ILE A 71 18.59 -5.03 -3.55
CA ILE A 71 19.45 -6.15 -3.92
C ILE A 71 20.86 -5.61 -4.11
N GLU A 72 21.85 -6.19 -3.44
CA GLU A 72 23.26 -5.84 -3.60
C GLU A 72 24.08 -7.08 -3.90
N VAL A 73 24.97 -6.98 -4.88
CA VAL A 73 26.00 -8.01 -5.16
C VAL A 73 27.28 -7.56 -4.47
N VAL A 74 27.73 -8.36 -3.53
CA VAL A 74 29.01 -8.18 -2.86
C VAL A 74 29.96 -9.31 -3.22
N HIS A 75 31.24 -9.17 -2.93
CA HIS A 75 32.22 -10.23 -3.11
C HIS A 75 32.88 -10.51 -1.78
N ASP A 76 33.05 -11.78 -1.46
CA ASP A 76 33.83 -12.20 -0.32
C ASP A 76 35.34 -11.94 -0.54
N ASP A 77 36.17 -12.24 0.46
CA ASP A 77 37.62 -12.07 0.41
C ASP A 77 38.32 -12.93 -0.67
N LEU A 78 37.64 -13.98 -1.15
CA LEU A 78 38.12 -14.86 -2.19
C LEU A 78 37.61 -14.46 -3.59
N GLY A 79 36.73 -13.43 -3.65
CA GLY A 79 36.13 -12.94 -4.90
C GLY A 79 34.87 -13.70 -5.34
N LYS A 80 34.28 -14.56 -4.47
CA LYS A 80 33.00 -15.21 -4.74
C LYS A 80 31.90 -14.16 -4.64
N PRO A 81 30.99 -14.06 -5.64
CA PRO A 81 29.85 -13.16 -5.54
C PRO A 81 28.80 -13.71 -4.56
N GLU A 82 28.26 -12.84 -3.74
CA GLU A 82 27.19 -13.10 -2.80
C GLU A 82 26.05 -12.09 -3.00
N LEU A 83 24.83 -12.48 -2.65
CA LEU A 83 23.67 -11.60 -2.69
C LEU A 83 23.29 -11.14 -1.29
N HIS A 84 23.13 -9.83 -1.16
CA HIS A 84 22.49 -9.22 -0.02
C HIS A 84 21.12 -8.67 -0.44
N PHE A 85 20.12 -8.84 0.41
CA PHE A 85 18.80 -8.29 0.22
C PHE A 85 18.40 -7.50 1.47
N LEU A 86 18.06 -6.22 1.28
CA LEU A 86 17.80 -5.28 2.36
C LEU A 86 18.94 -5.27 3.40
N GLU A 87 20.18 -5.16 2.88
CA GLU A 87 21.42 -5.12 3.67
C GLU A 87 21.75 -6.41 4.44
N LYS A 88 21.02 -7.51 4.21
CA LYS A 88 21.25 -8.81 4.86
C LYS A 88 21.74 -9.84 3.85
N PRO A 89 22.74 -10.67 4.19
CA PRO A 89 23.17 -11.75 3.33
C PRO A 89 22.02 -12.76 3.13
N MET A 90 21.90 -13.23 1.89
CA MET A 90 20.91 -14.24 1.51
C MET A 90 21.55 -15.63 1.47
N GLU A 91 20.85 -16.62 1.99
CA GLU A 91 21.24 -18.05 1.90
C GLU A 91 20.91 -18.60 0.50
N VAL A 92 21.57 -18.05 -0.51
CA VAL A 92 21.45 -18.49 -1.91
C VAL A 92 22.84 -18.60 -2.54
N GLU A 93 22.99 -19.48 -3.52
CA GLU A 93 24.17 -19.53 -4.35
C GLU A 93 24.01 -18.62 -5.55
N LEU A 94 24.98 -17.74 -5.76
CA LEU A 94 25.08 -16.87 -6.92
C LEU A 94 26.28 -17.26 -7.77
N SER A 95 26.06 -17.41 -9.06
CA SER A 95 27.14 -17.56 -10.05
C SER A 95 26.93 -16.55 -11.17
N ILE A 96 28.02 -15.86 -11.53
CA ILE A 96 28.05 -14.88 -12.63
C ILE A 96 29.15 -15.29 -13.59
N SER A 97 28.83 -15.33 -14.87
CA SER A 97 29.81 -15.58 -15.95
C SER A 97 29.54 -14.61 -17.10
N HIS A 98 30.56 -14.28 -17.86
CA HIS A 98 30.41 -13.45 -19.04
C HIS A 98 31.39 -13.87 -20.18
N SER A 99 30.97 -13.56 -21.38
CA SER A 99 31.84 -13.54 -22.58
C SER A 99 32.10 -12.08 -22.98
N ASP A 100 32.66 -11.87 -24.17
CA ASP A 100 32.83 -10.52 -24.74
C ASP A 100 31.49 -9.81 -25.06
N THR A 101 30.39 -10.55 -25.20
CA THR A 101 29.10 -10.03 -25.67
C THR A 101 27.96 -10.08 -24.65
N VAL A 102 27.95 -11.09 -23.77
CA VAL A 102 26.87 -11.35 -22.84
C VAL A 102 27.39 -11.66 -21.45
N ALA A 103 26.59 -11.28 -20.44
CA ALA A 103 26.76 -11.74 -19.08
C ALA A 103 25.53 -12.58 -18.67
N VAL A 104 25.78 -13.64 -17.91
CA VAL A 104 24.77 -14.57 -17.39
C VAL A 104 24.90 -14.63 -15.88
N ALA A 105 23.78 -14.66 -15.18
CA ALA A 105 23.76 -14.92 -13.75
C ALA A 105 22.73 -16.00 -13.42
N VAL A 106 23.08 -16.83 -12.45
CA VAL A 106 22.22 -17.86 -11.89
C VAL A 106 22.15 -17.68 -10.38
N VAL A 107 20.94 -17.64 -9.85
CA VAL A 107 20.67 -17.67 -8.41
C VAL A 107 19.92 -18.95 -8.09
N CYS A 108 20.40 -19.73 -7.14
CA CYS A 108 19.69 -20.93 -6.69
C CYS A 108 19.73 -21.07 -5.16
N GLY A 109 18.69 -21.66 -4.59
CA GLY A 109 18.59 -21.87 -3.16
C GLY A 109 17.46 -22.82 -2.80
N GLU A 110 17.45 -23.24 -1.54
CA GLU A 110 16.38 -24.02 -0.96
C GLU A 110 15.54 -23.11 -0.05
N GLY A 111 14.20 -23.26 -0.11
CA GLY A 111 13.28 -22.51 0.73
C GLY A 111 12.41 -21.49 0.03
N GLU A 112 11.57 -20.83 0.81
CA GLU A 112 10.76 -19.69 0.37
C GLU A 112 11.64 -18.43 0.36
N PRO A 113 11.83 -17.77 -0.80
CA PRO A 113 12.77 -16.65 -0.91
C PRO A 113 12.50 -15.48 0.04
N LEU A 114 11.23 -15.24 0.38
CA LEU A 114 10.82 -14.23 1.34
C LEU A 114 10.76 -14.78 2.79
N GLY A 115 10.89 -16.09 2.98
CA GLY A 115 10.74 -16.74 4.28
C GLY A 115 11.82 -16.36 5.28
N GLY A 116 13.04 -16.01 4.84
CA GLY A 116 14.14 -15.66 5.74
C GLY A 116 14.13 -14.23 6.24
N VAL A 117 13.82 -13.25 5.37
CA VAL A 117 13.90 -11.82 5.71
C VAL A 117 12.64 -11.29 6.37
N TYR A 118 11.47 -11.78 5.95
CA TYR A 118 10.17 -11.33 6.45
C TYR A 118 9.39 -12.42 7.21
N ALA A 119 10.01 -13.59 7.50
CA ALA A 119 9.30 -14.71 8.11
C ALA A 119 8.61 -14.35 9.43
N GLU A 120 9.30 -13.61 10.29
CA GLU A 120 8.74 -13.18 11.57
C GLU A 120 7.67 -12.10 11.39
N GLU A 121 7.88 -11.15 10.47
CA GLU A 121 6.89 -10.13 10.15
C GLU A 121 5.65 -10.74 9.49
N ILE A 122 5.82 -11.62 8.50
CA ILE A 122 4.73 -12.34 7.85
C ILE A 122 3.96 -13.19 8.86
N LYS A 123 4.66 -13.86 9.78
CA LYS A 123 4.05 -14.62 10.86
C LYS A 123 3.26 -13.74 11.81
N ALA A 124 3.80 -12.58 12.17
CA ALA A 124 3.12 -11.57 12.98
C ALA A 124 1.85 -11.05 12.27
N TYR A 125 1.95 -10.69 10.98
CA TYR A 125 0.80 -10.24 10.20
C TYR A 125 -0.25 -11.34 10.01
N ARG A 126 0.18 -12.60 9.76
CA ARG A 126 -0.74 -13.75 9.68
C ARG A 126 -1.47 -13.98 11.00
N ALA A 127 -0.84 -13.72 12.14
CA ALA A 127 -1.48 -13.86 13.45
C ALA A 127 -2.57 -12.81 13.71
N LEU A 128 -2.51 -11.67 13.01
CA LEU A 128 -3.53 -10.62 13.07
C LEU A 128 -4.78 -10.96 12.23
N LEU A 129 -4.65 -11.87 11.25
CA LEU A 129 -5.78 -12.25 10.41
C LEU A 129 -6.75 -13.14 11.24
N PRO A 130 -8.06 -12.83 11.22
CA PRO A 130 -9.03 -13.65 11.90
C PRO A 130 -9.05 -15.07 11.30
N LYS A 131 -9.10 -16.08 12.18
CA LYS A 131 -9.21 -17.46 11.76
C LYS A 131 -10.61 -17.69 11.16
N ARG A 132 -10.65 -18.27 9.97
CA ARG A 132 -11.89 -18.71 9.34
C ARG A 132 -12.09 -20.20 9.56
N PHE A 133 -13.31 -20.60 9.89
CA PHE A 133 -13.72 -21.99 10.11
C PHE A 133 -14.73 -22.36 9.03
N ASP A 134 -14.79 -23.65 8.67
CA ASP A 134 -15.65 -24.15 7.59
C ASP A 134 -17.15 -23.87 7.82
N ALA A 135 -17.58 -23.74 9.08
CA ALA A 135 -18.96 -23.44 9.44
C ALA A 135 -19.33 -21.95 9.45
N MET A 136 -18.36 -21.04 9.18
CA MET A 136 -18.64 -19.59 9.17
C MET A 136 -19.50 -19.20 7.98
N HIS A 137 -20.42 -18.28 8.23
CA HIS A 137 -21.21 -17.62 7.18
C HIS A 137 -20.79 -16.16 7.01
N LYS A 138 -21.29 -15.51 5.97
CA LYS A 138 -20.93 -14.12 5.65
C LYS A 138 -21.18 -13.12 6.80
N GLY A 139 -22.18 -13.36 7.66
CA GLY A 139 -22.46 -12.53 8.81
C GLY A 139 -21.38 -12.56 9.88
N ASP A 140 -20.64 -13.67 10.00
CA ASP A 140 -19.55 -13.83 10.98
C ASP A 140 -18.27 -13.10 10.54
N CYS A 141 -18.19 -12.73 9.27
CA CYS A 141 -17.03 -12.01 8.70
C CYS A 141 -17.16 -10.48 8.76
N GLY A 142 -18.10 -9.97 9.54
CA GLY A 142 -18.30 -8.55 9.79
C GLY A 142 -19.13 -7.84 8.72
N ARG A 143 -19.74 -6.74 9.15
CA ARG A 143 -20.58 -5.84 8.36
C ARG A 143 -19.91 -4.47 8.28
N LEU A 144 -19.59 -4.04 7.07
CA LEU A 144 -19.00 -2.74 6.82
C LEU A 144 -20.02 -1.81 6.17
N PHE A 145 -20.18 -0.63 6.73
CA PHE A 145 -20.87 0.47 6.09
C PHE A 145 -19.87 1.46 5.49
N LEU A 146 -20.01 1.75 4.21
CA LEU A 146 -19.23 2.75 3.50
C LEU A 146 -20.13 3.90 3.11
N LEU A 147 -19.89 5.09 3.61
CA LEU A 147 -20.51 6.32 3.11
C LEU A 147 -19.56 6.93 2.09
N ALA A 148 -19.86 6.75 0.81
CA ALA A 148 -18.92 7.04 -0.26
C ALA A 148 -19.62 7.29 -1.61
N GLY A 149 -18.95 8.00 -2.50
CA GLY A 149 -19.43 8.30 -3.85
C GLY A 149 -20.42 9.45 -3.90
N SER A 150 -20.50 10.05 -5.07
CA SER A 150 -21.48 11.06 -5.46
C SER A 150 -21.65 11.04 -6.97
N VAL A 151 -22.54 11.90 -7.50
CA VAL A 151 -22.71 12.04 -8.94
C VAL A 151 -21.38 12.43 -9.60
N GLY A 152 -20.91 11.64 -10.55
CA GLY A 152 -19.59 11.79 -11.17
C GLY A 152 -18.42 11.10 -10.44
N MET A 153 -18.57 10.72 -9.17
CA MET A 153 -17.51 10.08 -8.37
C MET A 153 -17.86 8.68 -7.84
N THR A 154 -18.76 7.98 -8.52
CA THR A 154 -19.15 6.60 -8.17
C THR A 154 -17.99 5.59 -8.22
N GLY A 155 -16.92 5.91 -8.97
CA GLY A 155 -15.74 5.06 -9.07
C GLY A 155 -15.02 4.87 -7.74
N ALA A 156 -14.91 5.93 -6.93
CA ALA A 156 -14.28 5.86 -5.62
C ALA A 156 -15.03 4.89 -4.68
N ALA A 157 -16.35 5.01 -4.61
CA ALA A 157 -17.20 4.12 -3.83
C ALA A 157 -17.12 2.65 -4.30
N ALA A 158 -17.09 2.42 -5.62
CA ALA A 158 -16.96 1.08 -6.17
C ALA A 158 -15.62 0.44 -5.78
N LEU A 159 -14.51 1.18 -5.93
CA LEU A 159 -13.17 0.70 -5.53
C LEU A 159 -13.09 0.35 -4.04
N CYS A 160 -13.66 1.20 -3.17
CA CYS A 160 -13.69 0.93 -1.74
C CYS A 160 -14.50 -0.33 -1.41
N ALA A 161 -15.68 -0.48 -2.00
CA ALA A 161 -16.55 -1.64 -1.77
C ALA A 161 -15.89 -2.95 -2.27
N GLU A 162 -15.32 -2.94 -3.47
CA GLU A 162 -14.61 -4.10 -4.01
C GLU A 162 -13.37 -4.47 -3.17
N ALA A 163 -12.60 -3.47 -2.71
CA ALA A 163 -11.47 -3.70 -1.83
C ALA A 163 -11.91 -4.33 -0.51
N ALA A 164 -12.97 -3.83 0.10
CA ALA A 164 -13.52 -4.38 1.33
C ALA A 164 -13.99 -5.84 1.16
N MET A 165 -14.68 -6.16 0.07
CA MET A 165 -15.07 -7.54 -0.23
C MET A 165 -13.86 -8.45 -0.43
N ARG A 166 -12.84 -8.00 -1.18
CA ARG A 166 -11.61 -8.77 -1.44
C ARG A 166 -10.76 -8.99 -0.21
N THR A 167 -10.76 -8.07 0.75
CA THR A 167 -10.06 -8.23 2.04
C THR A 167 -10.81 -9.13 3.01
N GLY A 168 -12.07 -9.47 2.70
CA GLY A 168 -12.81 -10.49 3.41
C GLY A 168 -13.94 -10.01 4.30
N SER A 169 -14.41 -8.76 4.15
CA SER A 169 -15.63 -8.30 4.78
C SER A 169 -16.82 -9.18 4.35
N GLY A 170 -17.62 -9.63 5.30
CA GLY A 170 -18.72 -10.56 5.01
C GLY A 170 -19.91 -9.90 4.33
N LEU A 171 -20.21 -8.66 4.72
CA LEU A 171 -21.28 -7.84 4.16
C LEU A 171 -20.76 -6.41 4.03
N VAL A 172 -20.94 -5.81 2.86
CA VAL A 172 -20.61 -4.40 2.60
C VAL A 172 -21.84 -3.69 2.10
N THR A 173 -22.20 -2.56 2.74
CA THR A 173 -23.25 -1.68 2.30
C THR A 173 -22.67 -0.32 1.96
N VAL A 174 -22.91 0.19 0.76
CA VAL A 174 -22.47 1.52 0.34
C VAL A 174 -23.64 2.47 0.39
N GLY A 175 -23.62 3.43 1.33
CA GLY A 175 -24.48 4.60 1.34
C GLY A 175 -23.94 5.64 0.37
N THR A 176 -24.77 6.08 -0.54
CA THR A 176 -24.42 7.07 -1.56
C THR A 176 -25.64 7.95 -1.85
N PRO A 177 -25.47 9.20 -2.31
CA PRO A 177 -26.59 10.03 -2.75
C PRO A 177 -27.51 9.29 -3.72
N ALA A 178 -28.82 9.45 -3.52
CA ALA A 178 -29.84 8.73 -4.29
C ALA A 178 -29.64 8.79 -5.82
N PRO A 179 -29.25 9.92 -6.44
CA PRO A 179 -28.99 9.97 -7.88
C PRO A 179 -27.77 9.15 -8.35
N ALA A 180 -26.80 8.88 -7.46
CA ALA A 180 -25.61 8.09 -7.78
C ALA A 180 -25.82 6.58 -7.59
N GLN A 181 -26.80 6.19 -6.76
CA GLN A 181 -27.05 4.80 -6.38
C GLN A 181 -27.31 3.87 -7.57
N PRO A 182 -28.10 4.20 -8.61
CA PRO A 182 -28.33 3.29 -9.74
C PRO A 182 -27.05 2.95 -10.51
N VAL A 183 -26.13 3.91 -10.62
CA VAL A 183 -24.84 3.69 -11.27
C VAL A 183 -23.97 2.74 -10.44
N LEU A 184 -23.97 2.89 -9.13
CA LEU A 184 -23.24 1.99 -8.22
C LEU A 184 -23.85 0.59 -8.20
N ALA A 185 -25.18 0.47 -8.17
CA ALA A 185 -25.88 -0.81 -8.21
C ALA A 185 -25.58 -1.60 -9.48
N ALA A 186 -25.35 -0.90 -10.61
CA ALA A 186 -24.94 -1.55 -11.86
C ALA A 186 -23.46 -2.00 -11.87
N LYS A 187 -22.59 -1.33 -11.08
CA LYS A 187 -21.16 -1.67 -11.00
C LYS A 187 -20.86 -2.75 -9.98
N LEU A 188 -21.57 -2.77 -8.87
CA LEU A 188 -21.31 -3.66 -7.72
C LEU A 188 -22.18 -4.90 -7.82
N THR A 189 -21.54 -6.07 -7.86
CA THR A 189 -22.27 -7.37 -7.90
C THR A 189 -22.49 -7.96 -6.52
N GLU A 190 -21.60 -7.72 -5.57
CA GLU A 190 -21.60 -8.36 -4.25
C GLU A 190 -21.95 -7.41 -3.12
N ALA A 191 -21.54 -6.14 -3.20
CA ALA A 191 -21.87 -5.15 -2.20
C ALA A 191 -23.27 -4.56 -2.42
N MET A 192 -23.99 -4.34 -1.32
CA MET A 192 -25.29 -3.70 -1.31
C MET A 192 -25.13 -2.18 -1.46
N THR A 193 -26.15 -1.53 -2.00
CA THR A 193 -26.20 -0.07 -2.11
C THR A 193 -27.42 0.49 -1.39
N LEU A 194 -27.24 1.60 -0.67
CA LEU A 194 -28.29 2.33 0.06
C LEU A 194 -28.39 3.75 -0.51
N PRO A 195 -29.53 4.12 -1.13
CA PRO A 195 -29.73 5.51 -1.56
C PRO A 195 -29.96 6.40 -0.32
N ILE A 196 -29.09 7.40 -0.16
CA ILE A 196 -29.24 8.42 0.90
C ILE A 196 -30.03 9.60 0.32
N CYS A 197 -31.05 10.04 1.03
CA CYS A 197 -31.87 11.18 0.64
C CYS A 197 -31.04 12.47 0.68
N GLU A 198 -31.04 13.26 -0.38
CA GLU A 198 -30.35 14.56 -0.40
C GLU A 198 -31.30 15.74 -0.12
N GLU A 199 -32.59 15.54 -0.34
CA GLU A 199 -33.63 16.59 -0.24
C GLU A 199 -34.08 16.81 1.19
N ASP A 200 -33.89 15.82 2.07
CA ASP A 200 -34.26 15.87 3.50
C ASP A 200 -33.06 15.44 4.35
N ALA A 201 -32.44 16.42 4.99
CA ALA A 201 -31.25 16.23 5.82
C ALA A 201 -31.52 15.34 7.05
N ASP A 202 -32.69 15.46 7.67
CA ASP A 202 -33.05 14.69 8.86
C ASP A 202 -33.26 13.21 8.48
N LEU A 203 -33.90 12.95 7.34
CA LEU A 203 -34.05 11.62 6.81
C LEU A 203 -32.71 11.02 6.44
N ALA A 204 -31.82 11.77 5.75
CA ALA A 204 -30.47 11.34 5.40
C ALA A 204 -29.67 10.91 6.63
N LEU A 205 -29.65 11.75 7.68
CA LEU A 205 -28.94 11.47 8.92
C LEU A 205 -29.52 10.27 9.66
N SER A 206 -30.85 10.12 9.65
CA SER A 206 -31.53 8.96 10.23
C SER A 206 -31.13 7.66 9.50
N GLN A 207 -31.11 7.66 8.14
CA GLN A 207 -30.67 6.51 7.34
C GLN A 207 -29.20 6.14 7.63
N ILE A 208 -28.31 7.13 7.70
CA ILE A 208 -26.89 6.93 8.01
C ILE A 208 -26.73 6.36 9.42
N LYS A 209 -27.40 6.93 10.41
CA LYS A 209 -27.37 6.47 11.80
C LYS A 209 -27.82 5.02 11.93
N GLU A 210 -28.96 4.69 11.36
CA GLU A 210 -29.52 3.33 11.37
C GLU A 210 -28.55 2.33 10.75
N GLN A 211 -27.88 2.70 9.66
CA GLN A 211 -26.94 1.81 8.98
C GLN A 211 -25.64 1.66 9.77
N ILE A 212 -25.14 2.72 10.39
CA ILE A 212 -23.99 2.67 11.32
C ILE A 212 -24.31 1.72 12.48
N GLU A 213 -25.48 1.81 13.08
CA GLU A 213 -25.89 0.94 14.20
C GLU A 213 -25.88 -0.54 13.82
N LYS A 214 -26.26 -0.87 12.58
CA LYS A 214 -26.30 -2.25 12.04
C LYS A 214 -24.92 -2.80 11.60
N SER A 215 -23.90 -1.96 11.58
CA SER A 215 -22.56 -2.30 11.05
C SER A 215 -21.56 -2.53 12.18
N ASP A 216 -20.51 -3.28 11.91
CA ASP A 216 -19.42 -3.56 12.84
C ASP A 216 -18.26 -2.56 12.67
N ALA A 217 -18.14 -1.97 11.48
CA ALA A 217 -17.16 -0.94 11.15
C ALA A 217 -17.72 0.04 10.11
N VAL A 218 -17.14 1.22 10.02
CA VAL A 218 -17.60 2.31 9.14
C VAL A 218 -16.43 2.89 8.37
N GLY A 219 -16.64 3.23 7.10
CA GLY A 219 -15.72 4.01 6.29
C GLY A 219 -16.44 5.24 5.71
N ILE A 220 -15.84 6.42 5.78
CA ILE A 220 -16.46 7.67 5.31
C ILE A 220 -15.46 8.48 4.49
N GLY A 221 -15.91 8.98 3.35
CA GLY A 221 -15.23 10.05 2.65
C GLY A 221 -14.99 9.86 1.15
N PRO A 222 -14.55 8.71 0.65
CA PRO A 222 -14.14 8.59 -0.74
C PRO A 222 -15.21 9.04 -1.74
N GLY A 223 -14.94 10.18 -2.41
CA GLY A 223 -15.80 10.71 -3.47
C GLY A 223 -17.16 11.24 -3.03
N LEU A 224 -17.33 11.65 -1.77
CA LEU A 224 -18.59 12.24 -1.26
C LEU A 224 -18.82 13.68 -1.72
N GLY A 225 -17.75 14.38 -2.09
CA GLY A 225 -17.78 15.82 -2.29
C GLY A 225 -17.84 16.60 -0.97
N ARG A 226 -17.81 17.94 -1.07
CA ARG A 226 -17.82 18.83 0.09
C ARG A 226 -19.26 19.26 0.38
N THR A 227 -19.93 18.57 1.27
CA THR A 227 -21.28 18.91 1.74
C THR A 227 -21.32 18.92 3.27
N GLY A 228 -22.18 19.76 3.85
CA GLY A 228 -22.36 19.81 5.30
C GLY A 228 -22.85 18.50 5.93
N ALA A 229 -23.48 17.65 5.14
CA ALA A 229 -23.94 16.33 5.57
C ALA A 229 -22.77 15.38 5.93
N VAL A 230 -21.58 15.57 5.33
CA VAL A 230 -20.39 14.75 5.64
C VAL A 230 -19.93 14.98 7.08
N LEU A 231 -19.91 16.22 7.55
CA LEU A 231 -19.55 16.54 8.93
C LEU A 231 -20.52 15.89 9.93
N SER A 232 -21.83 16.02 9.68
CA SER A 232 -22.83 15.42 10.56
C SER A 232 -22.72 13.88 10.59
N ALA A 233 -22.44 13.27 9.46
CA ALA A 233 -22.20 11.82 9.37
C ALA A 233 -20.95 11.40 10.15
N LEU A 234 -19.86 12.19 10.08
CA LEU A 234 -18.65 11.97 10.88
C LEU A 234 -18.93 12.04 12.38
N GLN A 235 -19.66 13.04 12.81
CA GLN A 235 -20.05 13.18 14.24
C GLN A 235 -20.88 11.98 14.72
N ILE A 236 -21.83 11.49 13.90
CA ILE A 236 -22.62 10.30 14.24
C ILE A 236 -21.70 9.06 14.31
N ALA A 237 -20.79 8.91 13.36
CA ALA A 237 -19.88 7.76 13.32
C ALA A 237 -18.89 7.76 14.51
N LEU A 238 -18.28 8.90 14.84
CA LEU A 238 -17.41 9.05 16.01
C LEU A 238 -18.15 8.70 17.32
N LYS A 239 -19.33 9.26 17.52
CA LYS A 239 -20.17 9.00 18.71
C LYS A 239 -20.67 7.56 18.81
N SER A 240 -20.67 6.81 17.72
CA SER A 240 -21.04 5.39 17.74
C SER A 240 -20.03 4.49 18.45
N GLY A 241 -18.80 4.96 18.64
CA GLY A 241 -17.68 4.20 19.20
C GLY A 241 -17.19 3.03 18.33
N LYS A 242 -17.72 2.87 17.11
CA LYS A 242 -17.33 1.80 16.20
C LYS A 242 -16.00 2.11 15.51
N PRO A 243 -15.23 1.07 15.08
CA PRO A 243 -14.07 1.29 14.23
C PRO A 243 -14.44 2.10 12.98
N LEU A 244 -13.72 3.20 12.76
CA LEU A 244 -14.00 4.18 11.70
C LEU A 244 -12.75 4.46 10.88
N VAL A 245 -12.88 4.40 9.57
CA VAL A 245 -11.85 4.86 8.61
C VAL A 245 -12.35 6.15 7.96
N ILE A 246 -11.55 7.20 7.99
CA ILE A 246 -11.86 8.50 7.36
C ILE A 246 -10.83 8.78 6.27
N ASP A 247 -11.31 9.03 5.05
CA ASP A 247 -10.48 9.28 3.87
C ASP A 247 -11.04 10.46 3.04
N ALA A 248 -10.20 11.03 2.21
CA ALA A 248 -10.56 11.98 1.15
C ALA A 248 -11.48 13.13 1.63
N ASP A 249 -12.73 13.20 1.14
CA ASP A 249 -13.66 14.28 1.49
C ASP A 249 -14.10 14.23 2.97
N GLY A 250 -14.02 13.06 3.61
CA GLY A 250 -14.16 12.93 5.06
C GLY A 250 -13.03 13.65 5.81
N LEU A 251 -11.79 13.51 5.35
CA LEU A 251 -10.63 14.22 5.92
C LEU A 251 -10.72 15.74 5.66
N ASN A 252 -11.24 16.14 4.51
CA ASN A 252 -11.46 17.55 4.21
C ASN A 252 -12.48 18.18 5.18
N ALA A 253 -13.60 17.50 5.44
CA ALA A 253 -14.60 17.95 6.40
C ALA A 253 -14.05 17.96 7.84
N LEU A 254 -13.25 16.95 8.19
CA LEU A 254 -12.58 16.86 9.48
C LEU A 254 -11.58 18.01 9.70
N ALA A 255 -10.84 18.41 8.68
CA ALA A 255 -9.85 19.48 8.78
C ALA A 255 -10.47 20.86 9.11
N GLU A 256 -11.73 21.08 8.73
CA GLU A 256 -12.47 22.29 9.06
C GLU A 256 -13.02 22.27 10.49
N HIS A 257 -13.10 21.09 11.12
CA HIS A 257 -13.71 20.83 12.43
C HIS A 257 -12.92 19.79 13.23
N ILE A 258 -11.61 20.01 13.36
CA ILE A 258 -10.70 19.05 13.99
C ILE A 258 -11.02 18.79 15.47
N ASP A 259 -11.66 19.74 16.11
CA ASP A 259 -12.14 19.69 17.50
C ASP A 259 -13.05 18.49 17.78
N ILE A 260 -13.74 17.95 16.78
CA ILE A 260 -14.59 16.76 16.98
C ILE A 260 -13.78 15.49 17.32
N LEU A 261 -12.46 15.46 17.06
CA LEU A 261 -11.57 14.37 17.50
C LEU A 261 -11.11 14.52 18.95
N GLU A 262 -11.40 15.64 19.61
CA GLU A 262 -11.09 15.82 21.03
C GLU A 262 -12.17 15.19 21.93
N GLU A 263 -13.36 14.89 21.37
CA GLU A 263 -14.40 14.13 22.05
C GLU A 263 -14.00 12.64 22.13
N GLU A 264 -14.57 11.91 23.09
CA GLU A 264 -14.36 10.46 23.23
C GLU A 264 -14.89 9.73 21.99
N HIS A 265 -14.02 8.92 21.38
CA HIS A 265 -14.35 8.13 20.20
C HIS A 265 -13.74 6.72 20.28
N GLY A 266 -14.19 5.81 19.40
CA GLY A 266 -13.63 4.48 19.24
C GLY A 266 -12.29 4.47 18.48
N THR A 267 -11.94 3.34 17.91
CA THR A 267 -10.77 3.24 17.03
C THR A 267 -11.02 4.02 15.74
N VAL A 268 -10.19 5.02 15.47
CA VAL A 268 -10.24 5.83 14.23
C VAL A 268 -8.95 5.70 13.46
N VAL A 269 -9.07 5.44 12.17
CA VAL A 269 -7.93 5.40 11.22
C VAL A 269 -8.13 6.50 10.19
N LEU A 270 -7.10 7.33 10.01
CA LEU A 270 -7.05 8.37 8.99
C LEU A 270 -6.06 8.00 7.90
N THR A 271 -6.39 8.26 6.64
CA THR A 271 -5.57 7.89 5.48
C THR A 271 -5.13 9.11 4.65
N PRO A 272 -4.56 10.17 5.26
CA PRO A 272 -4.30 11.41 4.56
C PRO A 272 -3.12 11.30 3.60
N HIS A 273 -3.30 11.73 2.35
CA HIS A 273 -2.17 12.10 1.51
C HIS A 273 -1.55 13.42 2.00
N PRO A 274 -0.32 13.82 1.59
CA PRO A 274 0.37 15.00 2.15
C PRO A 274 -0.43 16.29 2.11
N GLY A 275 -1.26 16.52 1.08
CA GLY A 275 -2.10 17.70 1.00
C GLY A 275 -3.30 17.70 1.96
N GLU A 276 -3.85 16.53 2.27
CA GLU A 276 -4.89 16.37 3.32
C GLU A 276 -4.28 16.52 4.71
N MET A 277 -3.12 15.92 4.94
CA MET A 277 -2.39 16.09 6.20
C MET A 277 -2.03 17.56 6.44
N SER A 278 -1.65 18.30 5.39
CA SER A 278 -1.40 19.74 5.46
C SER A 278 -2.62 20.51 5.97
N ARG A 279 -3.82 20.17 5.51
CA ARG A 279 -5.07 20.79 5.98
C ARG A 279 -5.41 20.41 7.41
N LEU A 280 -5.18 19.14 7.79
CA LEU A 280 -5.46 18.64 9.14
C LEU A 280 -4.58 19.28 10.21
N CYS A 281 -3.28 19.43 9.96
CA CYS A 281 -2.33 19.93 10.96
C CYS A 281 -1.86 21.38 10.72
N GLY A 282 -2.29 22.03 9.65
CA GLY A 282 -1.92 23.42 9.31
C GLY A 282 -0.45 23.62 8.90
N LYS A 283 0.28 22.53 8.60
CA LYS A 283 1.69 22.59 8.19
C LYS A 283 1.83 22.58 6.68
N PRO A 284 2.90 23.21 6.11
CA PRO A 284 3.16 23.17 4.67
C PRO A 284 3.38 21.74 4.16
N SER A 285 2.95 21.45 2.93
CA SER A 285 3.10 20.11 2.32
C SER A 285 4.55 19.68 2.17
N GLU A 286 5.49 20.61 1.98
CA GLU A 286 6.93 20.38 1.90
C GLU A 286 7.46 19.82 3.22
N GLU A 287 7.12 20.43 4.35
CA GLU A 287 7.50 19.96 5.69
C GLU A 287 6.95 18.56 5.96
N ILE A 288 5.70 18.31 5.55
CA ILE A 288 5.08 16.98 5.69
C ILE A 288 5.82 15.93 4.86
N GLN A 289 6.24 16.26 3.63
CA GLN A 289 7.00 15.34 2.77
C GLN A 289 8.34 14.94 3.39
N GLU A 290 9.02 15.87 4.05
CA GLU A 290 10.33 15.65 4.68
C GLU A 290 10.22 14.84 5.98
N ARG A 291 9.13 15.03 6.74
CA ARG A 291 8.97 14.48 8.10
C ARG A 291 7.70 13.64 8.27
N ARG A 292 7.29 12.87 7.25
CA ARG A 292 6.01 12.15 7.21
C ARG A 292 5.73 11.30 8.45
N ALA A 293 6.67 10.44 8.80
CA ALA A 293 6.48 9.50 9.91
C ALA A 293 6.36 10.21 11.26
N GLU A 294 7.17 11.25 11.46
CA GLU A 294 7.19 12.04 12.68
C GLU A 294 5.88 12.82 12.86
N ILE A 295 5.46 13.56 11.82
CA ILE A 295 4.21 14.36 11.86
C ILE A 295 2.98 13.46 12.01
N ALA A 296 2.94 12.32 11.33
CA ALA A 296 1.86 11.36 11.47
C ALA A 296 1.78 10.80 12.89
N ALA A 297 2.93 10.46 13.51
CA ALA A 297 2.97 9.95 14.88
C ALA A 297 2.58 11.02 15.92
N GLU A 298 3.02 12.26 15.74
CA GLU A 298 2.62 13.39 16.59
C GLU A 298 1.11 13.61 16.55
N PHE A 299 0.53 13.66 15.34
CA PHE A 299 -0.89 13.86 15.12
C PHE A 299 -1.71 12.70 15.69
N ALA A 300 -1.32 11.48 15.42
CA ALA A 300 -1.97 10.28 15.92
C ALA A 300 -2.00 10.24 17.46
N LYS A 301 -0.90 10.63 18.09
CA LYS A 301 -0.80 10.72 19.56
C LYS A 301 -1.69 11.84 20.12
N GLN A 302 -1.72 13.00 19.47
CA GLN A 302 -2.49 14.16 19.92
C GLN A 302 -4.00 13.87 19.95
N TYR A 303 -4.52 13.25 18.89
CA TYR A 303 -5.94 12.99 18.70
C TYR A 303 -6.36 11.54 18.98
N GLN A 304 -5.45 10.70 19.50
CA GLN A 304 -5.69 9.27 19.79
C GLN A 304 -6.23 8.49 18.58
N VAL A 305 -5.71 8.79 17.38
CA VAL A 305 -6.05 8.14 16.11
C VAL A 305 -4.84 7.36 15.53
N THR A 306 -5.09 6.63 14.46
CA THR A 306 -4.06 5.87 13.74
C THR A 306 -3.86 6.43 12.34
#